data_dfcf770317f64d6b275b926f7874dd87
#
_entry.id   dfcf770317f64d6b275b926f7874dd87
#
_cell.length_a   1.000
_cell.length_b   1.000
_cell.length_c   1.000
_cell.angle_alpha   90.00
_cell.angle_beta   90.00
_cell.angle_gamma   90.00
#
_symmetry.space_group_name_H-M   'P 1'
#
loop_
_entity.id
_entity.type
_entity.pdbx_description
1 polymer ?
#
loop_
_entity_poly.entity_id
_entity_poly.type
_entity_poly.pdbx_seq_one_letter_code
_entity_poly.pdbx_strand_id
1 'polypeptide(L)'
;MQIGWAIVVFIVCLVVIFFAADFVLDGIEELGEIWKVPTIILAYILIGIDLEETVASWSAALNGLPHIAVGNVIGNTIISICFCFALPAIFFEISFQKIRKWIMLSLPVFGLWIILYLIFPQLRIVFGILAIFSYVGFVVINIVSKDPLKATEFEENEEEGENKVSEAERKYLKKKIWKPILLFVIGIVALYFASEWLINSTHDILNAVNIDEGVFGLIIIAAGTNVEEYMLLFKSIKRKTPEIGLGGLIGKIIWNNGITFGVSLLLMSAPSAIPLSILINGILFVGVILPTLIIISLNYKKLNWKSSIPLLTLLCVYIVFSFVF
;
A
#
# COMPACT_ATOMS: atom_id res chain seq x y z
N MET A 1 13.03 24.07 13.67
CA MET A 1 11.82 24.31 14.52
C MET A 1 12.19 24.08 15.98
N GLN A 2 11.56 24.74 16.97
CA GLN A 2 11.83 24.41 18.39
C GLN A 2 11.32 23.00 18.66
N ILE A 3 12.10 22.16 19.36
CA ILE A 3 11.77 20.74 19.62
C ILE A 3 10.37 20.55 20.20
N GLY A 4 9.94 21.45 21.10
CA GLY A 4 8.59 21.40 21.68
C GLY A 4 7.47 21.54 20.65
N TRP A 5 7.68 22.40 19.62
CA TRP A 5 6.72 22.56 18.53
C TRP A 5 6.70 21.33 17.61
N ALA A 6 7.87 20.76 17.31
CA ALA A 6 7.96 19.52 16.52
C ALA A 6 7.23 18.34 17.18
N ILE A 7 7.37 18.19 18.52
CA ILE A 7 6.63 17.18 19.28
C ILE A 7 5.11 17.41 19.20
N VAL A 8 4.66 18.65 19.34
CA VAL A 8 3.23 18.97 19.22
C VAL A 8 2.70 18.63 17.83
N VAL A 9 3.41 19.02 16.77
CA VAL A 9 3.02 18.70 15.38
C VAL A 9 2.98 17.19 15.19
N PHE A 10 3.99 16.45 15.64
CA PHE A 10 4.03 15.00 15.57
C PHE A 10 2.79 14.34 16.19
N ILE A 11 2.43 14.74 17.43
CA ILE A 11 1.25 14.20 18.12
C ILE A 11 -0.05 14.56 17.38
N VAL A 12 -0.18 15.82 16.94
CA VAL A 12 -1.36 16.26 16.18
C VAL A 12 -1.51 15.47 14.89
N CYS A 13 -0.41 15.22 14.15
CA CYS A 13 -0.44 14.42 12.93
C CYS A 13 -0.91 12.98 13.20
N LEU A 14 -0.41 12.32 14.25
CA LEU A 14 -0.90 10.98 14.63
C LEU A 14 -2.40 10.97 14.92
N VAL A 15 -2.91 12.00 15.61
CA VAL A 15 -4.35 12.13 15.88
C VAL A 15 -5.13 12.35 14.60
N VAL A 16 -4.64 13.20 13.69
CA VAL A 16 -5.28 13.44 12.38
C VAL A 16 -5.31 12.15 11.55
N ILE A 17 -4.18 11.43 11.44
CA ILE A 17 -4.09 10.14 10.72
C ILE A 17 -5.10 9.14 11.30
N PHE A 18 -5.19 9.08 12.64
CA PHE A 18 -6.13 8.19 13.31
C PHE A 18 -7.59 8.47 12.90
N PHE A 19 -8.04 9.71 12.88
CA PHE A 19 -9.42 10.03 12.48
C PHE A 19 -9.63 10.02 10.96
N ALA A 20 -8.65 10.44 10.19
CA ALA A 20 -8.73 10.42 8.73
C ALA A 20 -8.88 8.99 8.16
N ALA A 21 -8.26 8.00 8.79
CA ALA A 21 -8.45 6.60 8.44
C ALA A 21 -9.93 6.15 8.59
N ASP A 22 -10.68 6.67 9.57
CA ASP A 22 -12.11 6.39 9.68
C ASP A 22 -12.89 6.93 8.48
N PHE A 23 -12.58 8.14 8.01
CA PHE A 23 -13.27 8.74 6.84
C PHE A 23 -13.01 7.93 5.56
N VAL A 24 -11.78 7.42 5.39
CA VAL A 24 -11.45 6.55 4.24
C VAL A 24 -12.25 5.25 4.31
N LEU A 25 -12.29 4.61 5.47
CA LEU A 25 -13.01 3.35 5.66
C LEU A 25 -14.53 3.54 5.46
N ASP A 26 -15.11 4.58 6.08
CA ASP A 26 -16.54 4.91 5.91
C ASP A 26 -16.87 5.19 4.42
N GLY A 27 -16.00 5.94 3.74
CA GLY A 27 -16.16 6.22 2.31
C GLY A 27 -16.16 4.97 1.45
N ILE A 28 -15.23 4.03 1.69
CA ILE A 28 -15.12 2.77 0.94
C ILE A 28 -16.31 1.84 1.24
N GLU A 29 -16.72 1.72 2.50
CA GLU A 29 -17.87 0.90 2.90
C GLU A 29 -19.15 1.40 2.25
N GLU A 30 -19.49 2.72 2.37
CA GLU A 30 -20.66 3.31 1.75
C GLU A 30 -20.63 3.25 0.20
N LEU A 31 -19.44 3.41 -0.43
CA LEU A 31 -19.29 3.28 -1.89
C LEU A 31 -19.50 1.83 -2.35
N GLY A 32 -18.99 0.86 -1.59
CA GLY A 32 -19.20 -0.57 -1.86
C GLY A 32 -20.68 -0.94 -1.93
N GLU A 33 -21.46 -0.47 -0.94
CA GLU A 33 -22.90 -0.67 -0.90
C GLU A 33 -23.62 -0.01 -2.10
N ILE A 34 -23.30 1.27 -2.42
CA ILE A 34 -23.94 2.03 -3.49
C ILE A 34 -23.63 1.44 -4.87
N TRP A 35 -22.38 1.07 -5.12
CA TRP A 35 -21.94 0.54 -6.41
C TRP A 35 -22.17 -0.96 -6.55
N LYS A 36 -22.60 -1.62 -5.49
CA LYS A 36 -22.71 -3.08 -5.41
C LYS A 36 -21.40 -3.77 -5.83
N VAL A 37 -20.29 -3.22 -5.36
CA VAL A 37 -18.92 -3.73 -5.60
C VAL A 37 -18.34 -4.13 -4.24
N PRO A 38 -17.75 -5.33 -4.13
CA PRO A 38 -17.08 -5.74 -2.89
C PRO A 38 -16.07 -4.69 -2.43
N THR A 39 -16.13 -4.31 -1.16
CA THR A 39 -15.27 -3.26 -0.57
C THR A 39 -13.79 -3.53 -0.74
N ILE A 40 -13.40 -4.82 -0.75
CA ILE A 40 -12.02 -5.23 -1.01
C ILE A 40 -11.52 -4.84 -2.41
N ILE A 41 -12.38 -4.88 -3.44
CA ILE A 41 -12.01 -4.48 -4.81
C ILE A 41 -11.81 -2.97 -4.88
N LEU A 42 -12.69 -2.20 -4.24
CA LEU A 42 -12.53 -0.75 -4.14
C LEU A 42 -11.26 -0.40 -3.36
N ALA A 43 -10.94 -1.13 -2.31
CA ALA A 43 -9.72 -0.94 -1.54
C ALA A 43 -8.47 -1.20 -2.40
N TYR A 44 -8.42 -2.27 -3.20
CA TYR A 44 -7.30 -2.52 -4.12
C TYR A 44 -7.07 -1.38 -5.11
N ILE A 45 -8.14 -0.76 -5.61
CA ILE A 45 -8.04 0.23 -6.68
C ILE A 45 -7.91 1.65 -6.10
N LEU A 46 -8.68 2.02 -5.08
CA LEU A 46 -8.76 3.40 -4.59
C LEU A 46 -7.79 3.67 -3.44
N ILE A 47 -7.73 2.79 -2.44
CA ILE A 47 -6.77 2.95 -1.32
C ILE A 47 -5.36 2.57 -1.76
N GLY A 48 -5.25 1.62 -2.70
CA GLY A 48 -3.96 1.16 -3.21
C GLY A 48 -3.19 2.19 -4.03
N ILE A 49 -3.80 3.33 -4.45
CA ILE A 49 -3.09 4.41 -5.13
C ILE A 49 -2.20 5.16 -4.13
N ASP A 50 -0.90 4.99 -4.28
CA ASP A 50 0.12 5.63 -3.46
C ASP A 50 0.70 6.85 -4.21
N LEU A 51 0.11 8.01 -3.99
CA LEU A 51 0.51 9.23 -4.69
C LEU A 51 1.84 9.78 -4.19
N GLU A 52 2.11 9.66 -2.89
CA GLU A 52 3.33 10.17 -2.27
C GLU A 52 4.56 9.48 -2.86
N GLU A 53 4.62 8.16 -2.80
CA GLU A 53 5.72 7.38 -3.33
C GLU A 53 5.81 7.45 -4.86
N THR A 54 4.66 7.58 -5.52
CA THR A 54 4.60 7.75 -6.98
C THR A 54 5.27 9.06 -7.40
N VAL A 55 4.91 10.17 -6.78
CA VAL A 55 5.48 11.48 -7.09
C VAL A 55 6.97 11.52 -6.74
N ALA A 56 7.37 10.96 -5.60
CA ALA A 56 8.77 10.87 -5.19
C ALA A 56 9.61 10.08 -6.22
N SER A 57 9.14 8.90 -6.61
CA SER A 57 9.85 8.04 -7.58
C SER A 57 9.93 8.67 -8.97
N TRP A 58 8.83 9.26 -9.47
CA TRP A 58 8.82 9.90 -10.78
C TRP A 58 9.68 11.17 -10.81
N SER A 59 9.64 11.97 -9.74
CA SER A 59 10.51 13.14 -9.59
C SER A 59 11.99 12.73 -9.60
N ALA A 60 12.36 11.71 -8.85
CA ALA A 60 13.72 11.16 -8.86
C ALA A 60 14.13 10.68 -10.26
N ALA A 61 13.25 9.97 -10.97
CA ALA A 61 13.50 9.50 -12.32
C ALA A 61 13.76 10.66 -13.31
N LEU A 62 12.92 11.71 -13.27
CA LEU A 62 13.05 12.91 -14.13
C LEU A 62 14.28 13.73 -13.82
N ASN A 63 14.72 13.79 -12.55
CA ASN A 63 15.91 14.50 -12.13
C ASN A 63 17.22 13.73 -12.33
N GLY A 64 17.20 12.61 -13.04
CA GLY A 64 18.41 11.84 -13.35
C GLY A 64 18.93 11.01 -12.16
N LEU A 65 18.06 10.64 -11.23
CA LEU A 65 18.33 9.83 -10.05
C LEU A 65 17.66 8.44 -10.15
N PRO A 66 17.98 7.62 -11.19
CA PRO A 66 17.28 6.38 -11.48
C PRO A 66 17.35 5.36 -10.33
N HIS A 67 18.45 5.36 -9.60
CA HIS A 67 18.67 4.45 -8.47
C HIS A 67 17.77 4.80 -7.29
N ILE A 68 17.54 6.09 -7.04
CA ILE A 68 16.60 6.54 -6.01
C ILE A 68 15.17 6.16 -6.41
N ALA A 69 14.78 6.38 -7.66
CA ALA A 69 13.45 6.04 -8.15
C ALA A 69 13.12 4.54 -7.97
N VAL A 70 14.03 3.66 -8.34
CA VAL A 70 13.84 2.19 -8.21
C VAL A 70 13.99 1.74 -6.77
N GLY A 71 15.00 2.27 -6.06
CA GLY A 71 15.26 1.95 -4.64
C GLY A 71 14.07 2.31 -3.77
N ASN A 72 13.42 3.45 -4.01
CA ASN A 72 12.23 3.88 -3.30
C ASN A 72 11.07 2.87 -3.44
N VAL A 73 10.75 2.44 -4.66
CA VAL A 73 9.69 1.44 -4.91
C VAL A 73 9.97 0.13 -4.17
N ILE A 74 11.20 -0.39 -4.29
CA ILE A 74 11.59 -1.65 -3.65
C ILE A 74 11.54 -1.51 -2.12
N GLY A 75 12.15 -0.44 -1.59
CA GLY A 75 12.25 -0.19 -0.15
C GLY A 75 10.89 0.00 0.50
N ASN A 76 10.04 0.85 -0.07
CA ASN A 76 8.68 1.09 0.43
C ASN A 76 7.87 -0.22 0.44
N THR A 77 7.95 -1.01 -0.62
CA THR A 77 7.22 -2.28 -0.69
C THR A 77 7.71 -3.28 0.36
N ILE A 78 9.02 -3.34 0.63
CA ILE A 78 9.58 -4.17 1.72
C ILE A 78 9.00 -3.75 3.06
N ILE A 79 9.01 -2.45 3.35
CA ILE A 79 8.52 -1.90 4.62
C ILE A 79 7.02 -2.13 4.74
N SER A 80 6.23 -1.84 3.71
CA SER A 80 4.79 -2.11 3.69
C SER A 80 4.47 -3.57 4.05
N ILE A 81 5.19 -4.54 3.48
CA ILE A 81 4.98 -5.96 3.79
C ILE A 81 5.47 -6.30 5.18
N CYS A 82 6.70 -5.94 5.51
CA CYS A 82 7.34 -6.40 6.74
C CYS A 82 6.89 -5.62 7.98
N PHE A 83 6.41 -4.39 7.83
CA PHE A 83 5.95 -3.55 8.93
C PHE A 83 4.43 -3.54 9.01
N CYS A 84 3.73 -3.09 7.94
CA CYS A 84 2.29 -2.87 8.01
C CYS A 84 1.47 -4.16 8.15
N PHE A 85 1.91 -5.28 7.58
CA PHE A 85 1.26 -6.58 7.83
C PHE A 85 1.69 -7.19 9.16
N ALA A 86 2.99 -7.16 9.48
CA ALA A 86 3.51 -7.94 10.61
C ALA A 86 3.21 -7.30 11.96
N LEU A 87 3.27 -5.97 12.06
CA LEU A 87 3.09 -5.30 13.34
C LEU A 87 1.66 -5.41 13.91
N PRO A 88 0.57 -5.18 13.14
CA PRO A 88 -0.78 -5.43 13.64
C PRO A 88 -1.01 -6.90 13.99
N ALA A 89 -0.37 -7.82 13.28
CA ALA A 89 -0.52 -9.26 13.49
C ALA A 89 0.11 -9.77 14.80
N ILE A 90 0.92 -8.95 15.47
CA ILE A 90 1.37 -9.23 16.84
C ILE A 90 0.18 -9.16 17.82
N PHE A 91 -0.74 -8.24 17.60
CA PHE A 91 -1.85 -7.95 18.51
C PHE A 91 -3.16 -8.58 18.06
N PHE A 92 -3.33 -8.82 16.75
CA PHE A 92 -4.57 -9.30 16.14
C PHE A 92 -4.29 -10.44 15.17
N GLU A 93 -5.25 -11.36 15.06
CA GLU A 93 -5.23 -12.35 14.00
C GLU A 93 -5.81 -11.76 12.72
N ILE A 94 -5.00 -11.66 11.67
CA ILE A 94 -5.40 -11.09 10.38
C ILE A 94 -5.75 -12.25 9.44
N SER A 95 -7.00 -12.31 8.98
CA SER A 95 -7.46 -13.36 8.08
C SER A 95 -7.32 -12.98 6.60
N PHE A 96 -6.69 -13.84 5.80
CA PHE A 96 -6.60 -13.71 4.34
C PHE A 96 -7.72 -14.47 3.61
N GLN A 97 -8.73 -14.97 4.32
CA GLN A 97 -9.77 -15.85 3.72
C GLN A 97 -10.58 -15.14 2.62
N LYS A 98 -10.83 -13.84 2.77
CA LYS A 98 -11.53 -13.02 1.77
C LYS A 98 -10.64 -12.58 0.61
N ILE A 99 -9.32 -12.81 0.68
CA ILE A 99 -8.39 -12.48 -0.39
C ILE A 99 -8.33 -13.65 -1.37
N ARG A 100 -8.59 -13.38 -2.62
CA ARG A 100 -8.52 -14.39 -3.68
C ARG A 100 -7.09 -14.88 -3.87
N LYS A 101 -6.92 -16.19 -3.97
CA LYS A 101 -5.60 -16.81 -4.19
C LYS A 101 -4.86 -16.25 -5.42
N TRP A 102 -5.59 -15.97 -6.51
CA TRP A 102 -4.96 -15.44 -7.73
C TRP A 102 -4.35 -14.05 -7.52
N ILE A 103 -4.92 -13.22 -6.61
CA ILE A 103 -4.34 -11.90 -6.26
C ILE A 103 -2.99 -12.10 -5.58
N MET A 104 -2.87 -13.04 -4.64
CA MET A 104 -1.59 -13.37 -4.04
C MET A 104 -0.62 -13.94 -5.08
N LEU A 105 -1.11 -14.76 -6.00
CA LEU A 105 -0.29 -15.35 -7.07
C LEU A 105 0.05 -14.34 -8.18
N SER A 106 -0.60 -13.19 -8.28
CA SER A 106 -0.23 -12.13 -9.22
C SER A 106 0.99 -11.31 -8.74
N LEU A 107 1.24 -11.25 -7.42
CA LEU A 107 2.38 -10.50 -6.88
C LEU A 107 3.75 -10.90 -7.46
N PRO A 108 4.07 -12.19 -7.68
CA PRO A 108 5.29 -12.60 -8.36
C PRO A 108 5.46 -12.03 -9.76
N VAL A 109 4.36 -11.78 -10.50
CA VAL A 109 4.43 -11.17 -11.84
C VAL A 109 5.04 -9.77 -11.77
N PHE A 110 4.61 -8.96 -10.78
CA PHE A 110 5.19 -7.64 -10.54
C PHE A 110 6.63 -7.72 -10.07
N GLY A 111 6.93 -8.65 -9.16
CA GLY A 111 8.31 -8.94 -8.74
C GLY A 111 9.22 -9.38 -9.87
N LEU A 112 8.69 -10.12 -10.84
CA LEU A 112 9.44 -10.58 -12.02
C LEU A 112 9.97 -9.38 -12.83
N TRP A 113 9.17 -8.35 -13.06
CA TRP A 113 9.61 -7.16 -13.81
C TRP A 113 10.73 -6.42 -13.10
N ILE A 114 10.72 -6.37 -11.77
CA ILE A 114 11.80 -5.80 -10.97
C ILE A 114 13.09 -6.60 -11.17
N ILE A 115 13.05 -7.92 -11.01
CA ILE A 115 14.23 -8.78 -11.18
C ILE A 115 14.77 -8.69 -12.60
N LEU A 116 13.91 -8.76 -13.62
CA LEU A 116 14.34 -8.65 -15.01
C LEU A 116 15.01 -7.31 -15.32
N TYR A 117 14.49 -6.21 -14.76
CA TYR A 117 15.14 -4.93 -14.88
C TYR A 117 16.50 -4.90 -14.17
N LEU A 118 16.61 -5.45 -12.96
CA LEU A 118 17.89 -5.48 -12.23
C LEU A 118 18.99 -6.27 -12.98
N ILE A 119 18.58 -7.32 -13.73
CA ILE A 119 19.50 -8.14 -14.54
C ILE A 119 19.80 -7.48 -15.89
N PHE A 120 18.78 -6.88 -16.53
CA PHE A 120 18.85 -6.31 -17.87
C PHE A 120 18.40 -4.83 -17.90
N PRO A 121 19.13 -3.91 -17.25
CA PRO A 121 18.69 -2.52 -17.12
C PRO A 121 18.56 -1.77 -18.44
N GLN A 122 19.24 -2.23 -19.49
CA GLN A 122 19.13 -1.70 -20.85
C GLN A 122 17.73 -1.88 -21.46
N LEU A 123 16.97 -2.89 -21.00
CA LEU A 123 15.60 -3.18 -21.45
C LEU A 123 14.52 -2.49 -20.59
N ARG A 124 14.88 -1.45 -19.81
CA ARG A 124 13.99 -0.74 -18.89
C ARG A 124 12.65 -0.34 -19.48
N ILE A 125 12.63 0.15 -20.72
CA ILE A 125 11.40 0.58 -21.42
C ILE A 125 10.44 -0.61 -21.59
N VAL A 126 10.97 -1.77 -21.98
CA VAL A 126 10.16 -2.98 -22.16
C VAL A 126 9.55 -3.41 -20.83
N PHE A 127 10.37 -3.49 -19.78
CA PHE A 127 9.88 -3.91 -18.46
C PHE A 127 8.93 -2.87 -17.85
N GLY A 128 9.16 -1.57 -18.09
CA GLY A 128 8.25 -0.51 -17.68
C GLY A 128 6.86 -0.67 -18.31
N ILE A 129 6.81 -0.89 -19.63
CA ILE A 129 5.56 -1.14 -20.35
C ILE A 129 4.86 -2.41 -19.85
N LEU A 130 5.60 -3.50 -19.64
CA LEU A 130 5.05 -4.76 -19.16
C LEU A 130 4.51 -4.66 -17.72
N ALA A 131 5.17 -3.90 -16.85
CA ALA A 131 4.70 -3.64 -15.48
C ALA A 131 3.36 -2.87 -15.51
N ILE A 132 3.26 -1.81 -16.33
CA ILE A 132 2.03 -1.02 -16.51
C ILE A 132 0.89 -1.90 -17.05
N PHE A 133 1.16 -2.68 -18.11
CA PHE A 133 0.15 -3.57 -18.67
C PHE A 133 -0.30 -4.65 -17.67
N SER A 134 0.61 -5.15 -16.85
CA SER A 134 0.26 -6.10 -15.78
C SER A 134 -0.69 -5.47 -14.76
N TYR A 135 -0.47 -4.18 -14.39
CA TYR A 135 -1.38 -3.46 -13.52
C TYR A 135 -2.75 -3.24 -14.16
N VAL A 136 -2.79 -2.78 -15.42
CA VAL A 136 -4.05 -2.61 -16.16
C VAL A 136 -4.81 -3.94 -16.24
N GLY A 137 -4.10 -5.02 -16.57
CA GLY A 137 -4.66 -6.38 -16.58
C GLY A 137 -5.22 -6.79 -15.22
N PHE A 138 -4.48 -6.51 -14.14
CA PHE A 138 -4.95 -6.76 -12.77
C PHE A 138 -6.27 -6.01 -12.47
N VAL A 139 -6.34 -4.72 -12.79
CA VAL A 139 -7.56 -3.91 -12.58
C VAL A 139 -8.73 -4.45 -13.41
N VAL A 140 -8.51 -4.71 -14.72
CA VAL A 140 -9.55 -5.24 -15.61
C VAL A 140 -10.08 -6.58 -15.12
N ILE A 141 -9.20 -7.51 -14.74
CA ILE A 141 -9.60 -8.81 -14.22
C ILE A 141 -10.43 -8.66 -12.94
N ASN A 142 -10.04 -7.75 -12.02
CA ASN A 142 -10.83 -7.53 -10.80
C ASN A 142 -12.20 -6.95 -11.06
N ILE A 143 -12.34 -6.05 -12.05
CA ILE A 143 -13.63 -5.43 -12.41
C ILE A 143 -14.53 -6.43 -13.15
N VAL A 144 -13.96 -7.18 -14.11
CA VAL A 144 -14.73 -8.07 -14.99
C VAL A 144 -15.06 -9.41 -14.35
N SER A 145 -14.21 -9.90 -13.44
CA SER A 145 -14.47 -11.16 -12.76
C SER A 145 -15.77 -11.09 -11.97
N LYS A 146 -16.79 -11.81 -12.42
CA LYS A 146 -18.03 -12.02 -11.65
C LYS A 146 -17.66 -12.78 -10.39
N ASP A 147 -17.79 -12.13 -9.24
CA ASP A 147 -17.35 -12.66 -7.96
C ASP A 147 -18.42 -13.57 -7.34
N PRO A 148 -18.07 -14.81 -6.91
CA PRO A 148 -18.93 -15.56 -6.00
C PRO A 148 -19.08 -14.85 -4.63
N LEU A 149 -18.14 -13.98 -4.23
CA LEU A 149 -18.31 -13.11 -3.06
C LEU A 149 -19.41 -12.04 -3.26
N LYS A 150 -19.74 -11.67 -4.51
CA LYS A 150 -20.92 -10.87 -4.80
C LYS A 150 -22.21 -11.60 -4.42
N ALA A 151 -22.28 -12.91 -4.62
CA ALA A 151 -23.47 -13.68 -4.31
C ALA A 151 -23.73 -13.71 -2.79
N THR A 152 -22.71 -13.96 -1.96
CA THR A 152 -22.89 -14.16 -0.52
C THR A 152 -23.07 -12.87 0.30
N GLU A 153 -22.50 -11.74 -0.11
CA GLU A 153 -22.73 -10.45 0.58
C GLU A 153 -24.03 -9.78 0.15
N PHE A 154 -24.57 -10.10 -1.04
CA PHE A 154 -25.80 -9.52 -1.58
C PHE A 154 -27.01 -10.46 -1.51
N GLU A 155 -26.82 -11.79 -1.44
CA GLU A 155 -27.92 -12.76 -1.29
C GLU A 155 -28.61 -12.68 0.08
N GLU A 156 -27.93 -12.23 1.14
CA GLU A 156 -28.60 -11.95 2.41
C GLU A 156 -29.56 -10.73 2.37
N ASN A 157 -29.48 -9.90 1.32
CA ASN A 157 -30.32 -8.71 1.15
C ASN A 157 -31.28 -8.77 -0.06
N GLU A 158 -31.24 -9.80 -0.90
CA GLU A 158 -32.06 -9.89 -2.14
C GLU A 158 -33.37 -10.69 -1.98
N GLU A 159 -33.70 -11.23 -0.81
CA GLU A 159 -35.02 -11.88 -0.62
C GLU A 159 -36.21 -10.90 -0.54
N GLU A 160 -36.01 -9.58 -0.67
CA GLU A 160 -37.08 -8.60 -0.77
C GLU A 160 -37.01 -7.74 -2.04
N GLY A 161 -37.61 -8.25 -3.11
CA GLY A 161 -38.26 -7.39 -4.11
C GLY A 161 -37.45 -6.98 -5.33
N GLU A 162 -37.67 -7.68 -6.45
CA GLU A 162 -37.57 -7.10 -7.82
C GLU A 162 -38.42 -5.83 -7.92
N ASN A 163 -37.87 -4.66 -7.62
CA ASN A 163 -38.48 -3.38 -7.91
C ASN A 163 -37.60 -2.59 -8.88
N LYS A 164 -38.18 -2.28 -10.04
CA LYS A 164 -37.63 -1.30 -11.00
C LYS A 164 -37.37 -0.01 -10.27
N VAL A 165 -36.10 0.33 -10.11
CA VAL A 165 -35.62 1.55 -9.45
C VAL A 165 -36.28 2.76 -10.14
N SER A 166 -37.14 3.49 -9.43
CA SER A 166 -37.82 4.67 -9.93
C SER A 166 -36.85 5.83 -10.20
N GLU A 167 -37.22 6.79 -11.08
CA GLU A 167 -36.37 7.98 -11.32
C GLU A 167 -36.10 8.77 -10.02
N ALA A 168 -37.02 8.74 -9.07
CA ALA A 168 -36.85 9.38 -7.75
C ALA A 168 -35.77 8.67 -6.91
N GLU A 169 -35.72 7.34 -6.94
CA GLU A 169 -34.68 6.56 -6.28
C GLU A 169 -33.31 6.75 -6.94
N ARG A 170 -33.25 6.84 -8.28
CA ARG A 170 -32.00 7.21 -9.00
C ARG A 170 -31.49 8.60 -8.61
N LYS A 171 -32.39 9.55 -8.43
CA LYS A 171 -32.04 10.90 -7.99
C LYS A 171 -31.62 10.94 -6.52
N TYR A 172 -32.23 10.11 -5.68
CA TYR A 172 -31.89 9.94 -4.28
C TYR A 172 -30.51 9.25 -4.14
N LEU A 173 -30.25 8.20 -4.90
CA LEU A 173 -28.96 7.51 -4.96
C LEU A 173 -27.84 8.43 -5.48
N LYS A 174 -28.10 9.24 -6.52
CA LYS A 174 -27.15 10.26 -7.00
C LYS A 174 -26.81 11.30 -5.93
N LYS A 175 -27.79 11.72 -5.12
CA LYS A 175 -27.55 12.66 -4.02
C LYS A 175 -26.80 12.00 -2.85
N LYS A 176 -27.00 10.71 -2.65
CA LYS A 176 -26.35 9.92 -1.60
C LYS A 176 -24.86 9.63 -1.89
N ILE A 177 -24.47 9.56 -3.19
CA ILE A 177 -23.10 9.18 -3.58
C ILE A 177 -22.04 10.23 -3.26
N TRP A 178 -22.41 11.52 -3.21
CA TRP A 178 -21.45 12.59 -2.96
C TRP A 178 -20.86 12.56 -1.54
N LYS A 179 -21.64 12.12 -0.56
CA LYS A 179 -21.16 12.04 0.84
C LYS A 179 -20.00 11.06 1.00
N PRO A 180 -20.11 9.78 0.58
CA PRO A 180 -19.00 8.84 0.72
C PRO A 180 -17.78 9.20 -0.14
N ILE A 181 -17.99 9.78 -1.34
CA ILE A 181 -16.87 10.29 -2.14
C ILE A 181 -16.17 11.42 -1.38
N LEU A 182 -16.90 12.34 -0.80
CA LEU A 182 -16.35 13.47 -0.05
C LEU A 182 -15.59 12.97 1.20
N LEU A 183 -16.17 12.01 1.94
CA LEU A 183 -15.50 11.39 3.10
C LEU A 183 -14.18 10.71 2.68
N PHE A 184 -14.23 9.91 1.61
CA PHE A 184 -13.05 9.24 1.08
C PHE A 184 -11.97 10.24 0.66
N VAL A 185 -12.33 11.28 -0.13
CA VAL A 185 -11.38 12.29 -0.61
C VAL A 185 -10.80 13.11 0.55
N ILE A 186 -11.64 13.57 1.49
CA ILE A 186 -11.16 14.30 2.68
C ILE A 186 -10.24 13.41 3.51
N GLY A 187 -10.59 12.13 3.69
CA GLY A 187 -9.77 11.17 4.41
C GLY A 187 -8.40 10.99 3.78
N ILE A 188 -8.34 10.73 2.47
CA ILE A 188 -7.07 10.57 1.73
C ILE A 188 -6.22 11.85 1.77
N VAL A 189 -6.83 13.03 1.53
CA VAL A 189 -6.11 14.31 1.59
C VAL A 189 -5.56 14.58 2.99
N ALA A 190 -6.35 14.30 4.02
CA ALA A 190 -5.92 14.46 5.41
C ALA A 190 -4.81 13.47 5.79
N LEU A 191 -4.88 12.20 5.35
CA LEU A 191 -3.81 11.22 5.52
C LEU A 191 -2.51 11.72 4.87
N TYR A 192 -2.57 12.12 3.60
CA TYR A 192 -1.40 12.60 2.86
C TYR A 192 -0.68 13.75 3.57
N PHE A 193 -1.38 14.84 3.87
CA PHE A 193 -0.75 16.00 4.52
C PHE A 193 -0.29 15.69 5.96
N ALA A 194 -1.05 14.89 6.71
CA ALA A 194 -0.67 14.55 8.07
C ALA A 194 0.56 13.62 8.07
N SER A 195 0.70 12.70 7.13
CA SER A 195 1.88 11.84 6.98
C SER A 195 3.11 12.68 6.60
N GLU A 196 3.01 13.59 5.62
CA GLU A 196 4.10 14.49 5.24
C GLU A 196 4.58 15.35 6.43
N TRP A 197 3.65 15.94 7.18
CA TRP A 197 4.00 16.73 8.37
C TRP A 197 4.55 15.89 9.52
N LEU A 198 4.10 14.65 9.67
CA LEU A 198 4.64 13.69 10.62
C LEU A 198 6.13 13.42 10.33
N ILE A 199 6.47 13.16 9.07
CA ILE A 199 7.85 12.92 8.63
C ILE A 199 8.71 14.14 8.91
N ASN A 200 8.26 15.34 8.50
CA ASN A 200 8.99 16.58 8.71
C ASN A 200 9.21 16.88 10.21
N SER A 201 8.19 16.66 11.05
CA SER A 201 8.31 16.84 12.49
C SER A 201 9.25 15.81 13.13
N THR A 202 9.26 14.58 12.62
CA THR A 202 10.21 13.54 13.04
C THR A 202 11.65 13.93 12.74
N HIS A 203 11.92 14.44 11.54
CA HIS A 203 13.22 14.98 11.14
C HIS A 203 13.70 16.09 12.10
N ASP A 204 12.81 17.04 12.41
CA ASP A 204 13.14 18.14 13.33
C ASP A 204 13.43 17.65 14.75
N ILE A 205 12.71 16.64 15.23
CA ILE A 205 12.96 16.01 16.54
C ILE A 205 14.32 15.33 16.55
N LEU A 206 14.64 14.53 15.54
CA LEU A 206 15.91 13.79 15.44
C LEU A 206 17.11 14.76 15.40
N ASN A 207 17.03 15.81 14.59
CA ASN A 207 18.06 16.85 14.50
C ASN A 207 18.28 17.57 15.84
N ALA A 208 17.20 17.82 16.59
CA ALA A 208 17.28 18.49 17.89
C ALA A 208 17.90 17.63 18.99
N VAL A 209 17.82 16.30 18.89
CA VAL A 209 18.37 15.35 19.88
C VAL A 209 19.77 14.85 19.49
N ASN A 210 20.32 15.30 18.34
CA ASN A 210 21.62 14.83 17.79
C ASN A 210 21.73 13.30 17.72
N ILE A 211 20.63 12.62 17.38
CA ILE A 211 20.66 11.18 17.08
C ILE A 211 21.15 11.03 15.65
N ASP A 212 22.09 10.09 15.43
CA ASP A 212 22.61 9.79 14.10
C ASP A 212 21.45 9.44 13.14
N GLU A 213 21.29 10.29 12.11
CA GLU A 213 20.21 10.15 11.13
C GLU A 213 20.25 8.78 10.41
N GLY A 214 21.43 8.14 10.38
CA GLY A 214 21.62 6.89 9.69
C GLY A 214 20.75 5.76 10.22
N VAL A 215 20.77 5.48 11.51
CA VAL A 215 20.09 4.30 12.08
C VAL A 215 18.65 4.61 12.49
N PHE A 216 18.46 5.69 13.22
CA PHE A 216 17.13 6.07 13.72
C PHE A 216 16.26 6.74 12.65
N GLY A 217 16.87 7.57 11.79
CA GLY A 217 16.17 8.24 10.69
C GLY A 217 15.48 7.23 9.77
N LEU A 218 16.19 6.20 9.37
CA LEU A 218 15.64 5.20 8.43
C LEU A 218 14.48 4.41 9.05
N ILE A 219 14.60 4.00 10.31
CA ILE A 219 13.53 3.26 11.00
C ILE A 219 12.32 4.16 11.24
N ILE A 220 12.53 5.39 11.71
CA ILE A 220 11.43 6.29 12.09
C ILE A 220 10.79 6.90 10.85
N ILE A 221 11.60 7.27 9.83
CA ILE A 221 11.06 7.79 8.56
C ILE A 221 10.29 6.68 7.86
N ALA A 222 10.89 5.49 7.72
CA ALA A 222 10.22 4.36 7.10
C ALA A 222 8.94 3.92 7.83
N ALA A 223 8.93 3.96 9.17
CA ALA A 223 7.70 3.76 9.91
C ALA A 223 6.72 4.91 9.73
N GLY A 224 7.21 6.16 9.64
CA GLY A 224 6.42 7.36 9.46
C GLY A 224 5.68 7.41 8.13
N THR A 225 6.36 7.08 7.03
CA THR A 225 5.76 7.03 5.67
C THR A 225 4.68 5.95 5.54
N ASN A 226 4.71 4.92 6.39
CA ASN A 226 3.74 3.82 6.36
C ASN A 226 2.75 3.84 7.55
N VAL A 227 2.71 4.94 8.33
CA VAL A 227 1.77 5.06 9.47
C VAL A 227 0.32 5.05 9.00
N GLU A 228 0.03 5.69 7.87
CA GLU A 228 -1.33 5.74 7.32
C GLU A 228 -1.85 4.34 6.98
N GLU A 229 -1.06 3.52 6.30
CA GLU A 229 -1.44 2.15 5.92
C GLU A 229 -1.57 1.25 7.14
N TYR A 230 -0.62 1.39 8.08
CA TYR A 230 -0.72 0.71 9.36
C TYR A 230 -2.04 1.06 10.06
N MET A 231 -2.39 2.34 10.09
CA MET A 231 -3.60 2.81 10.77
C MET A 231 -4.87 2.37 10.04
N LEU A 232 -4.89 2.40 8.70
CA LEU A 232 -6.00 1.89 7.89
C LEU A 232 -6.23 0.40 8.17
N LEU A 233 -5.16 -0.41 8.16
CA LEU A 233 -5.28 -1.84 8.49
C LEU A 233 -5.72 -2.05 9.95
N PHE A 234 -5.10 -1.36 10.90
CA PHE A 234 -5.44 -1.47 12.32
C PHE A 234 -6.92 -1.16 12.58
N LYS A 235 -7.43 -0.08 12.00
CA LYS A 235 -8.84 0.31 12.16
C LYS A 235 -9.79 -0.63 11.46
N SER A 236 -9.47 -1.10 10.25
CA SER A 236 -10.29 -2.08 9.54
C SER A 236 -10.41 -3.38 10.34
N ILE A 237 -9.33 -3.83 10.99
CA ILE A 237 -9.38 -4.99 11.89
C ILE A 237 -10.33 -4.73 13.07
N LYS A 238 -10.24 -3.57 13.72
CA LYS A 238 -11.13 -3.20 14.84
C LYS A 238 -12.59 -3.09 14.42
N ARG A 239 -12.86 -2.64 13.21
CA ARG A 239 -14.22 -2.57 12.62
C ARG A 239 -14.74 -3.92 12.12
N LYS A 240 -13.95 -4.98 12.21
CA LYS A 240 -14.26 -6.32 11.68
C LYS A 240 -14.38 -6.37 10.15
N THR A 241 -13.78 -5.42 9.45
CA THR A 241 -13.67 -5.33 7.99
C THR A 241 -12.19 -5.37 7.54
N PRO A 242 -11.38 -6.36 8.01
CA PRO A 242 -9.93 -6.41 7.74
C PRO A 242 -9.62 -6.48 6.24
N GLU A 243 -10.56 -6.95 5.43
CA GLU A 243 -10.44 -7.02 3.97
C GLU A 243 -10.20 -5.66 3.32
N ILE A 244 -10.72 -4.57 3.89
CA ILE A 244 -10.52 -3.22 3.35
C ILE A 244 -9.07 -2.79 3.54
N GLY A 245 -8.55 -2.88 4.77
CA GLY A 245 -7.16 -2.54 5.04
C GLY A 245 -6.16 -3.44 4.32
N LEU A 246 -6.42 -4.76 4.29
CA LEU A 246 -5.61 -5.72 3.52
C LEU A 246 -5.66 -5.43 2.01
N GLY A 247 -6.86 -5.09 1.51
CA GLY A 247 -7.04 -4.71 0.11
C GLY A 247 -6.22 -3.48 -0.25
N GLY A 248 -6.26 -2.45 0.58
CA GLY A 248 -5.45 -1.24 0.41
C GLY A 248 -3.95 -1.55 0.35
N LEU A 249 -3.42 -2.30 1.32
CA LEU A 249 -2.00 -2.69 1.34
C LEU A 249 -1.57 -3.52 0.13
N ILE A 250 -2.36 -4.51 -0.26
CA ILE A 250 -2.07 -5.32 -1.45
C ILE A 250 -2.17 -4.45 -2.71
N GLY A 251 -3.17 -3.58 -2.78
CA GLY A 251 -3.33 -2.62 -3.86
C GLY A 251 -2.12 -1.70 -3.98
N LYS A 252 -1.60 -1.17 -2.86
CA LYS A 252 -0.38 -0.34 -2.80
C LYS A 252 0.84 -1.09 -3.36
N ILE A 253 1.04 -2.34 -2.95
CA ILE A 253 2.13 -3.17 -3.47
C ILE A 253 2.03 -3.32 -4.98
N ILE A 254 0.83 -3.62 -5.49
CA ILE A 254 0.58 -3.82 -6.91
C ILE A 254 0.70 -2.51 -7.70
N TRP A 255 0.20 -1.39 -7.14
CA TRP A 255 0.35 -0.07 -7.72
C TRP A 255 1.82 0.34 -7.82
N ASN A 256 2.56 0.24 -6.72
CA ASN A 256 3.96 0.64 -6.66
C ASN A 256 4.83 -0.18 -7.62
N ASN A 257 4.64 -1.50 -7.66
CA ASN A 257 5.41 -2.37 -8.54
C ASN A 257 4.90 -2.40 -9.99
N GLY A 258 3.68 -1.94 -10.25
CA GLY A 258 3.08 -1.84 -11.59
C GLY A 258 3.26 -0.45 -12.20
N ILE A 259 2.57 0.55 -11.62
CA ILE A 259 2.49 1.90 -12.16
C ILE A 259 3.70 2.74 -11.74
N THR A 260 3.97 2.87 -10.44
CA THR A 260 5.06 3.72 -9.95
C THR A 260 6.40 3.25 -10.52
N PHE A 261 6.70 1.96 -10.42
CA PHE A 261 7.90 1.36 -11.01
C PHE A 261 7.93 1.47 -12.53
N GLY A 262 6.84 1.04 -13.19
CA GLY A 262 6.77 1.00 -14.65
C GLY A 262 6.98 2.37 -15.29
N VAL A 263 6.30 3.40 -14.78
CA VAL A 263 6.45 4.77 -15.30
C VAL A 263 7.83 5.35 -14.94
N SER A 264 8.37 5.06 -13.76
CA SER A 264 9.76 5.46 -13.41
C SER A 264 10.77 4.92 -14.42
N LEU A 265 10.62 3.64 -14.85
CA LEU A 265 11.48 3.06 -15.88
C LEU A 265 11.37 3.75 -17.25
N LEU A 266 10.21 4.31 -17.57
CA LEU A 266 10.02 5.10 -18.81
C LEU A 266 10.62 6.47 -18.72
N LEU A 267 10.50 7.14 -17.58
CA LEU A 267 10.92 8.52 -17.36
C LEU A 267 12.44 8.65 -17.17
N MET A 268 13.09 7.70 -16.52
CA MET A 268 14.51 7.80 -16.19
C MET A 268 15.42 7.59 -17.40
N SER A 269 16.63 8.16 -17.37
CA SER A 269 17.73 7.79 -18.26
C SER A 269 18.22 6.37 -17.96
N ALA A 270 18.85 5.70 -18.94
CA ALA A 270 19.41 4.37 -18.70
C ALA A 270 20.55 4.47 -17.67
N PRO A 271 20.51 3.72 -16.57
CA PRO A 271 21.58 3.69 -15.59
C PRO A 271 22.81 3.00 -16.18
N SER A 272 23.99 3.47 -15.82
CA SER A 272 25.25 2.87 -16.24
C SER A 272 25.50 1.51 -15.56
N ALA A 273 25.13 1.40 -14.29
CA ALA A 273 25.22 0.17 -13.49
C ALA A 273 24.16 0.22 -12.37
N ILE A 274 23.71 -0.93 -11.92
CA ILE A 274 22.82 -1.04 -10.75
C ILE A 274 23.68 -1.13 -9.49
N PRO A 275 23.50 -0.25 -8.49
CA PRO A 275 24.20 -0.34 -7.21
C PRO A 275 23.93 -1.68 -6.52
N LEU A 276 24.95 -2.21 -5.83
CA LEU A 276 24.85 -3.49 -5.13
C LEU A 276 23.75 -3.48 -4.07
N SER A 277 23.54 -2.36 -3.38
CA SER A 277 22.45 -2.18 -2.42
C SER A 277 21.05 -2.40 -3.04
N ILE A 278 20.79 -1.83 -4.21
CA ILE A 278 19.52 -2.00 -4.92
C ILE A 278 19.35 -3.45 -5.40
N LEU A 279 20.42 -4.05 -5.89
CA LEU A 279 20.41 -5.46 -6.31
C LEU A 279 20.09 -6.39 -5.14
N ILE A 280 20.75 -6.23 -3.99
CA ILE A 280 20.52 -7.01 -2.77
C ILE A 280 19.08 -6.82 -2.29
N ASN A 281 18.61 -5.57 -2.19
CA ASN A 281 17.26 -5.27 -1.74
C ASN A 281 16.18 -5.83 -2.69
N GLY A 282 16.42 -5.77 -4.00
CA GLY A 282 15.52 -6.37 -4.99
C GLY A 282 15.46 -7.90 -4.89
N ILE A 283 16.61 -8.57 -4.68
CA ILE A 283 16.68 -10.01 -4.45
C ILE A 283 15.99 -10.37 -3.12
N LEU A 284 16.24 -9.62 -2.04
CA LEU A 284 15.60 -9.84 -0.74
C LEU A 284 14.08 -9.70 -0.87
N PHE A 285 13.61 -8.65 -1.54
CA PHE A 285 12.18 -8.41 -1.75
C PHE A 285 11.52 -9.56 -2.53
N VAL A 286 12.00 -9.83 -3.75
CA VAL A 286 11.36 -10.78 -4.66
C VAL A 286 11.68 -12.23 -4.29
N GLY A 287 12.90 -12.51 -3.84
CA GLY A 287 13.35 -13.86 -3.52
C GLY A 287 12.94 -14.38 -2.15
N VAL A 288 12.68 -13.51 -1.20
CA VAL A 288 12.42 -13.91 0.20
C VAL A 288 11.12 -13.34 0.75
N ILE A 289 10.93 -12.01 0.70
CA ILE A 289 9.80 -11.35 1.35
C ILE A 289 8.47 -11.68 0.66
N LEU A 290 8.39 -11.56 -0.65
CA LEU A 290 7.19 -11.92 -1.42
C LEU A 290 6.82 -13.40 -1.25
N PRO A 291 7.72 -14.36 -1.46
CA PRO A 291 7.41 -15.78 -1.20
C PRO A 291 6.96 -16.04 0.23
N THR A 292 7.57 -15.39 1.23
CA THR A 292 7.17 -15.53 2.64
C THR A 292 5.72 -15.07 2.84
N LEU A 293 5.35 -13.90 2.33
CA LEU A 293 3.97 -13.40 2.41
C LEU A 293 2.99 -14.34 1.70
N ILE A 294 3.36 -14.82 0.51
CA ILE A 294 2.52 -15.73 -0.28
C ILE A 294 2.32 -17.06 0.46
N ILE A 295 3.38 -17.65 1.00
CA ILE A 295 3.30 -18.90 1.77
C ILE A 295 2.41 -18.71 2.99
N ILE A 296 2.57 -17.61 3.73
CA ILE A 296 1.73 -17.32 4.90
C ILE A 296 0.26 -17.19 4.47
N SER A 297 -0.02 -16.41 3.42
CA SER A 297 -1.39 -16.15 2.98
C SER A 297 -2.09 -17.39 2.42
N LEU A 298 -1.39 -18.25 1.70
CA LEU A 298 -1.97 -19.43 1.06
C LEU A 298 -2.09 -20.64 2.00
N ASN A 299 -1.05 -20.89 2.81
CA ASN A 299 -1.00 -22.08 3.65
C ASN A 299 -1.69 -21.88 5.00
N TYR A 300 -1.41 -20.75 5.65
CA TYR A 300 -1.97 -20.49 6.98
C TYR A 300 -3.28 -19.71 6.92
N LYS A 301 -3.56 -19.01 5.80
CA LYS A 301 -4.74 -18.14 5.59
C LYS A 301 -4.94 -17.09 6.69
N LYS A 302 -3.99 -16.98 7.61
CA LYS A 302 -4.02 -16.12 8.78
C LYS A 302 -2.61 -15.67 9.11
N LEU A 303 -2.47 -14.39 9.43
CA LEU A 303 -1.26 -13.82 10.00
C LEU A 303 -1.50 -13.57 11.49
N ASN A 304 -0.63 -14.10 12.33
CA ASN A 304 -0.66 -13.95 13.78
C ASN A 304 0.75 -13.66 14.31
N TRP A 305 0.93 -13.52 15.61
CA TRP A 305 2.21 -13.18 16.20
C TRP A 305 3.36 -14.15 15.79
N LYS A 306 3.08 -15.47 15.65
CA LYS A 306 4.09 -16.46 15.25
C LYS A 306 4.50 -16.31 13.78
N SER A 307 3.53 -16.09 12.90
CA SER A 307 3.77 -15.92 11.48
C SER A 307 4.29 -14.51 11.12
N SER A 308 4.20 -13.54 12.05
CA SER A 308 4.80 -12.22 11.92
C SER A 308 6.33 -12.23 12.14
N ILE A 309 6.83 -13.16 12.96
CA ILE A 309 8.27 -13.22 13.30
C ILE A 309 9.16 -13.26 12.04
N PRO A 310 8.91 -14.13 11.04
CA PRO A 310 9.71 -14.13 9.82
C PRO A 310 9.74 -12.78 9.10
N LEU A 311 8.60 -12.11 8.97
CA LEU A 311 8.52 -10.81 8.30
C LEU A 311 9.26 -9.71 9.08
N LEU A 312 9.12 -9.68 10.40
CA LEU A 312 9.85 -8.73 11.26
C LEU A 312 11.36 -9.00 11.23
N THR A 313 11.76 -10.27 11.21
CA THR A 313 13.18 -10.64 11.06
C THR A 313 13.73 -10.16 9.72
N LEU A 314 12.97 -10.32 8.63
CA LEU A 314 13.34 -9.83 7.31
C LEU A 314 13.39 -8.30 7.25
N LEU A 315 12.53 -7.59 7.98
CA LEU A 315 12.64 -6.14 8.14
C LEU A 315 13.96 -5.75 8.80
N CYS A 316 14.33 -6.42 9.89
CA CYS A 316 15.63 -6.18 10.55
C CYS A 316 16.82 -6.47 9.60
N VAL A 317 16.74 -7.55 8.83
CA VAL A 317 17.76 -7.88 7.81
C VAL A 317 17.83 -6.76 6.77
N TYR A 318 16.70 -6.32 6.22
CA TYR A 318 16.65 -5.22 5.25
C TYR A 318 17.30 -3.94 5.82
N ILE A 319 16.93 -3.55 7.04
CA ILE A 319 17.48 -2.37 7.70
C ILE A 319 19.01 -2.51 7.84
N VAL A 320 19.50 -3.64 8.38
CA VAL A 320 20.94 -3.86 8.54
C VAL A 320 21.69 -3.80 7.21
N PHE A 321 21.17 -4.48 6.17
CA PHE A 321 21.81 -4.44 4.84
C PHE A 321 21.81 -3.06 4.22
N SER A 322 20.75 -2.26 4.40
CA SER A 322 20.68 -0.90 3.89
C SER A 322 21.67 0.06 4.56
N PHE A 323 22.24 -0.31 5.72
CA PHE A 323 23.31 0.45 6.39
C PHE A 323 24.71 -0.01 6.01
N VAL A 324 24.87 -1.28 5.67
CA VAL A 324 26.20 -1.87 5.41
C VAL A 324 26.64 -1.66 3.95
N PHE A 325 25.69 -1.62 3.04
CA PHE A 325 25.88 -1.52 1.59
C PHE A 325 25.20 -0.30 0.99
#